data_879b42248a81368422a180f357dfc217
#
_entry.id   879b42248a81368422a180f357dfc217
#
_cell.length_a   1.000
_cell.length_b   1.000
_cell.length_c   1.000
_cell.angle_alpha   90.00
_cell.angle_beta   90.00
_cell.angle_gamma   90.00
#
_symmetry.space_group_name_H-M   'P 1'
#
loop_
_entity.id
_entity.type
_entity.pdbx_description
1 polymer ?
#
loop_
_entity_poly.entity_id
_entity_poly.type
_entity_poly.pdbx_seq_one_letter_code
_entity_poly.pdbx_strand_id
1 'polypeptide(L)'
;MKSTASKNGKIGENSAEKFLLNKGYETLKRNYHSKYGEIDIISRIDNYLVFTEVKARSFKTIAQPKEWVDYKKQEKIVKTAACFLEENELDLQPRFDVIEVFISSSGEAKRINHIENAFDSMI
;
A
#
# COMPACT_ATOMS: atom_id res chain seq x y z
N MET A 1 -6.20 18.66 13.96
CA MET A 1 -7.49 18.01 13.63
C MET A 1 -7.37 17.24 12.33
N LYS A 2 -7.85 16.01 12.33
CA LYS A 2 -7.75 15.18 11.13
C LYS A 2 -8.81 15.55 10.12
N SER A 3 -8.42 15.68 8.85
CA SER A 3 -9.35 15.92 7.78
C SER A 3 -10.13 14.64 7.46
N THR A 4 -11.22 14.79 6.69
CA THR A 4 -11.99 13.62 6.22
C THR A 4 -11.10 12.70 5.39
N ALA A 5 -10.20 13.27 4.58
CA ALA A 5 -9.28 12.48 3.77
C ALA A 5 -8.35 11.64 4.64
N SER A 6 -7.84 12.21 5.75
CA SER A 6 -6.98 11.49 6.68
C SER A 6 -7.73 10.36 7.39
N LYS A 7 -8.99 10.59 7.74
CA LYS A 7 -9.85 9.58 8.35
C LYS A 7 -10.10 8.43 7.38
N ASN A 8 -10.43 8.74 6.13
CA ASN A 8 -10.62 7.72 5.09
C ASN A 8 -9.34 6.98 4.79
N GLY A 9 -8.20 7.67 4.85
CA GLY A 9 -6.90 7.04 4.68
C GLY A 9 -6.67 5.95 5.72
N LYS A 10 -7.01 6.23 6.98
CA LYS A 10 -6.85 5.26 8.05
C LYS A 10 -7.79 4.07 7.88
N ILE A 11 -9.05 4.33 7.51
CA ILE A 11 -10.02 3.27 7.23
C ILE A 11 -9.50 2.40 6.08
N GLY A 12 -8.98 3.04 5.03
CA GLY A 12 -8.43 2.33 3.88
C GLY A 12 -7.28 1.41 4.26
N GLU A 13 -6.32 1.92 5.03
CA GLU A 13 -5.17 1.13 5.45
C GLU A 13 -5.58 -0.05 6.33
N ASN A 14 -6.50 0.18 7.27
CA ASN A 14 -6.97 -0.90 8.14
C ASN A 14 -7.70 -1.98 7.34
N SER A 15 -8.53 -1.57 6.39
CA SER A 15 -9.27 -2.49 5.53
C SER A 15 -8.34 -3.26 4.61
N ALA A 16 -7.32 -2.60 4.07
CA ALA A 16 -6.33 -3.23 3.21
C ALA A 16 -5.54 -4.29 3.99
N GLU A 17 -5.11 -3.97 5.20
CA GLU A 17 -4.39 -4.93 6.02
C GLU A 17 -5.23 -6.16 6.32
N LYS A 18 -6.49 -5.96 6.72
CA LYS A 18 -7.39 -7.07 6.99
C LYS A 18 -7.59 -7.94 5.75
N PHE A 19 -7.72 -7.32 4.59
CA PHE A 19 -7.84 -8.02 3.32
C PHE A 19 -6.62 -8.89 3.05
N LEU A 20 -5.42 -8.34 3.26
CA LEU A 20 -4.17 -9.07 3.05
C LEU A 20 -4.04 -10.22 4.06
N LEU A 21 -4.36 -10.00 5.33
CA LEU A 21 -4.30 -11.05 6.34
C LEU A 21 -5.22 -12.22 5.98
N ASN A 22 -6.41 -11.91 5.46
CA ASN A 22 -7.35 -12.95 5.03
C ASN A 22 -6.83 -13.74 3.83
N LYS A 23 -5.90 -13.19 3.07
CA LYS A 23 -5.26 -13.87 1.94
C LYS A 23 -3.98 -14.60 2.34
N GLY A 24 -3.63 -14.60 3.61
CA GLY A 24 -2.46 -15.29 4.11
C GLY A 24 -1.20 -14.45 4.18
N TYR A 25 -1.28 -13.15 3.92
CA TYR A 25 -0.13 -12.25 4.09
C TYR A 25 0.14 -12.02 5.56
N GLU A 26 1.41 -11.88 5.89
CA GLU A 26 1.84 -11.52 7.24
C GLU A 26 2.30 -10.06 7.25
N THR A 27 1.72 -9.23 8.11
CA THR A 27 2.14 -7.83 8.22
C THR A 27 3.42 -7.74 9.01
N LEU A 28 4.44 -7.14 8.41
CA LEU A 28 5.72 -6.90 9.07
C LEU A 28 5.81 -5.49 9.64
N LYS A 29 5.26 -4.51 8.93
CA LYS A 29 5.34 -3.11 9.35
C LYS A 29 4.20 -2.31 8.73
N ARG A 30 3.69 -1.34 9.47
CA ARG A 30 2.75 -0.35 8.94
C ARG A 30 3.36 1.04 9.06
N ASN A 31 3.07 1.88 8.07
CA ASN A 31 3.50 3.28 8.06
C ASN A 31 5.01 3.41 8.28
N TYR A 32 5.76 2.68 7.47
CA TYR A 32 7.21 2.72 7.54
C TYR A 32 7.73 3.98 6.87
N HIS A 33 8.58 4.72 7.57
CA HIS A 33 9.11 6.01 7.11
C HIS A 33 10.60 5.95 6.85
N SER A 34 11.03 6.66 5.80
CA SER A 34 12.44 6.95 5.54
C SER A 34 12.55 8.44 5.19
N LYS A 35 13.78 8.90 4.95
CA LYS A 35 13.97 10.28 4.48
C LYS A 35 13.41 10.51 3.06
N TYR A 36 13.10 9.44 2.35
CA TYR A 36 12.58 9.53 0.97
C TYR A 36 11.05 9.52 0.92
N GLY A 37 10.39 9.02 1.95
CA GLY A 37 8.94 8.92 1.98
C GLY A 37 8.47 7.83 2.90
N GLU A 38 7.26 7.30 2.63
CA GLU A 38 6.68 6.27 3.49
C GLU A 38 6.04 5.16 2.65
N ILE A 39 5.86 4.01 3.29
CA ILE A 39 5.15 2.86 2.72
C ILE A 39 4.04 2.49 3.70
N ASP A 40 2.83 2.33 3.18
CA ASP A 40 1.66 2.11 4.03
C ASP A 40 1.67 0.76 4.72
N ILE A 41 1.97 -0.31 3.98
CA ILE A 41 2.00 -1.66 4.54
C ILE A 41 3.18 -2.44 3.93
N ILE A 42 3.98 -3.05 4.79
CA ILE A 42 5.01 -3.99 4.37
C ILE A 42 4.60 -5.36 4.88
N SER A 43 4.48 -6.33 3.97
CA SER A 43 3.99 -7.66 4.31
C SER A 43 4.79 -8.73 3.60
N ARG A 44 4.57 -9.98 4.02
CA ARG A 44 5.24 -11.14 3.46
C ARG A 44 4.20 -12.16 3.02
N ILE A 45 4.41 -12.71 1.84
CA ILE A 45 3.63 -13.83 1.32
C ILE A 45 4.57 -14.71 0.49
N ASP A 46 4.61 -16.00 0.78
CA ASP A 46 5.52 -16.94 0.09
C ASP A 46 6.96 -16.42 0.13
N ASN A 47 7.60 -16.25 -1.03
CA ASN A 47 8.96 -15.72 -1.14
C ASN A 47 9.00 -14.22 -1.40
N TYR A 48 7.87 -13.54 -1.28
CA TYR A 48 7.78 -12.12 -1.58
C TYR A 48 7.76 -11.26 -0.34
N LEU A 49 8.50 -10.16 -0.42
CA LEU A 49 8.37 -9.04 0.51
C LEU A 49 7.60 -7.95 -0.23
N VAL A 50 6.38 -7.67 0.20
CA VAL A 50 5.43 -6.86 -0.55
C VAL A 50 5.29 -5.49 0.08
N PHE A 51 5.58 -4.46 -0.72
CA PHE A 51 5.47 -3.07 -0.32
C PHE A 51 4.20 -2.53 -0.95
N THR A 52 3.21 -2.21 -0.13
CA THR A 52 1.88 -1.85 -0.61
C THR A 52 1.55 -0.39 -0.35
N GLU A 53 1.14 0.30 -1.40
CA GLU A 53 0.56 1.65 -1.33
C GLU A 53 -0.96 1.51 -1.30
N VAL A 54 -1.60 2.13 -0.31
CA VAL A 54 -3.05 2.08 -0.17
C VAL A 54 -3.67 3.38 -0.65
N LYS A 55 -4.65 3.27 -1.53
CA LYS A 55 -5.40 4.40 -2.06
C LYS A 55 -6.84 4.31 -1.58
N ALA A 56 -7.22 5.24 -0.70
CA ALA A 56 -8.61 5.35 -0.27
C ALA A 56 -9.38 6.18 -1.29
N ARG A 57 -10.50 5.64 -1.76
CA ARG A 57 -11.32 6.28 -2.78
C ARG A 57 -12.76 6.37 -2.31
N SER A 58 -13.49 7.37 -2.80
CA SER A 58 -14.93 7.40 -2.58
C SER A 58 -15.57 6.21 -3.33
N PHE A 59 -16.53 5.56 -2.70
CA PHE A 59 -17.25 4.46 -3.32
C PHE A 59 -17.88 4.85 -4.67
N LYS A 60 -18.24 6.13 -4.83
CA LYS A 60 -18.83 6.64 -6.06
C LYS A 60 -17.80 6.96 -7.14
N THR A 61 -16.53 6.92 -6.82
CA THR A 61 -15.48 7.22 -7.78
C THR A 61 -15.42 6.15 -8.86
N ILE A 62 -15.42 6.59 -10.12
CA ILE A 62 -15.15 5.70 -11.23
C ILE A 62 -13.63 5.62 -11.33
N ALA A 63 -13.08 4.43 -11.09
CA ALA A 63 -11.64 4.24 -11.06
C ALA A 63 -11.01 4.56 -12.41
N GLN A 64 -10.00 5.43 -12.39
CA GLN A 64 -9.17 5.72 -13.56
C GLN A 64 -7.86 4.97 -13.39
N PRO A 65 -7.54 4.01 -14.26
CA PRO A 65 -6.34 3.19 -14.06
C PRO A 65 -5.04 3.99 -13.94
N LYS A 66 -5.00 5.20 -14.52
CA LYS A 66 -3.81 6.03 -14.52
C LYS A 66 -3.60 6.81 -13.23
N GLU A 67 -4.53 6.72 -12.29
CA GLU A 67 -4.46 7.49 -11.04
C GLU A 67 -3.87 6.70 -9.88
N TRP A 68 -3.15 5.62 -10.15
CA TRP A 68 -2.64 4.81 -9.08
C TRP A 68 -1.47 5.47 -8.35
N VAL A 69 -0.31 5.43 -8.96
CA VAL A 69 0.90 5.99 -8.35
C VAL A 69 1.75 6.56 -9.48
N ASP A 70 2.05 7.85 -9.44
CA ASP A 70 2.87 8.46 -10.47
C ASP A 70 4.34 8.04 -10.34
N TYR A 71 5.13 8.35 -11.35
CA TYR A 71 6.52 7.91 -11.42
C TYR A 71 7.37 8.43 -10.26
N LYS A 72 7.18 9.68 -9.85
CA LYS A 72 7.92 10.25 -8.72
C LYS A 72 7.58 9.54 -7.42
N LYS A 73 6.32 9.20 -7.21
CA LYS A 73 5.88 8.47 -6.03
C LYS A 73 6.46 7.07 -6.03
N GLN A 74 6.48 6.40 -7.18
CA GLN A 74 7.10 5.09 -7.32
C GLN A 74 8.56 5.13 -6.92
N GLU A 75 9.30 6.14 -7.38
CA GLU A 75 10.71 6.28 -7.05
C GLU A 75 10.93 6.43 -5.55
N LYS A 76 10.09 7.22 -4.88
CA LYS A 76 10.17 7.41 -3.44
C LYS A 76 9.87 6.10 -2.69
N ILE A 77 8.89 5.35 -3.15
CA ILE A 77 8.53 4.06 -2.55
C ILE A 77 9.69 3.07 -2.70
N VAL A 78 10.28 2.99 -3.88
CA VAL A 78 11.41 2.08 -4.14
C VAL A 78 12.60 2.43 -3.26
N LYS A 79 12.92 3.71 -3.12
CA LYS A 79 14.02 4.15 -2.25
C LYS A 79 13.74 3.83 -0.79
N THR A 80 12.50 4.02 -0.35
CA THR A 80 12.10 3.70 1.03
C THR A 80 12.15 2.19 1.26
N ALA A 81 11.73 1.40 0.28
CA ALA A 81 11.82 -0.06 0.35
C ALA A 81 13.27 -0.51 0.47
N ALA A 82 14.19 0.13 -0.26
CA ALA A 82 15.61 -0.19 -0.17
C ALA A 82 16.14 0.02 1.25
N CYS A 83 15.68 1.08 1.93
CA CYS A 83 16.04 1.31 3.33
C CYS A 83 15.58 0.16 4.22
N PHE A 84 14.36 -0.31 4.02
CA PHE A 84 13.82 -1.42 4.82
C PHE A 84 14.61 -2.72 4.58
N LEU A 85 14.92 -3.00 3.32
CA LEU A 85 15.70 -4.19 2.96
C LEU A 85 17.09 -4.14 3.57
N GLU A 86 17.71 -2.97 3.58
CA GLU A 86 19.04 -2.79 4.16
C GLU A 86 19.02 -3.00 5.67
N GLU A 87 17.97 -2.56 6.35
CA GLU A 87 17.85 -2.69 7.79
C GLU A 87 17.52 -4.11 8.25
N ASN A 88 16.88 -4.91 7.42
CA ASN A 88 16.27 -6.17 7.86
C ASN A 88 16.87 -7.43 7.24
N GLU A 89 17.75 -7.32 6.27
CA GLU A 89 18.48 -8.45 5.67
C GLU A 89 17.59 -9.67 5.35
N LEU A 90 16.44 -9.41 4.72
CA LEU A 90 15.51 -10.47 4.38
C LEU A 90 15.82 -11.03 2.99
N ASP A 91 15.86 -12.36 2.87
CA ASP A 91 16.09 -13.04 1.60
C ASP A 91 14.75 -13.30 0.91
N LEU A 92 14.08 -12.23 0.53
CA LEU A 92 12.76 -12.26 -0.10
C LEU A 92 12.78 -11.39 -1.36
N GLN A 93 11.95 -11.75 -2.32
CA GLN A 93 11.83 -11.00 -3.56
C GLN A 93 10.94 -9.78 -3.33
N PRO A 94 11.44 -8.55 -3.55
CA PRO A 94 10.60 -7.37 -3.42
C PRO A 94 9.50 -7.36 -4.48
N ARG A 95 8.31 -6.92 -4.07
CA ARG A 95 7.18 -6.74 -4.97
C ARG A 95 6.42 -5.49 -4.54
N PHE A 96 5.97 -4.68 -5.50
CA PHE A 96 5.30 -3.42 -5.24
C PHE A 96 3.85 -3.51 -5.67
N ASP A 97 2.95 -3.40 -4.70
CA ASP A 97 1.52 -3.54 -4.93
C ASP A 97 0.78 -2.24 -4.62
N VAL A 98 -0.38 -2.09 -5.22
CA VAL A 98 -1.32 -1.01 -4.90
C VAL A 98 -2.64 -1.64 -4.50
N ILE A 99 -3.23 -1.16 -3.42
CA ILE A 99 -4.57 -1.56 -3.01
C ILE A 99 -5.47 -0.32 -3.00
N GLU A 100 -6.53 -0.36 -3.79
CA GLU A 100 -7.57 0.66 -3.77
C GLU A 100 -8.69 0.20 -2.87
N VAL A 101 -9.08 1.05 -1.91
CA VAL A 101 -10.19 0.76 -1.00
C VAL A 101 -11.28 1.78 -1.26
N PHE A 102 -12.44 1.32 -1.70
CA PHE A 102 -13.57 2.18 -2.03
C PHE A 102 -14.49 2.29 -0.81
N ILE A 103 -14.60 3.50 -0.28
CA ILE A 103 -15.24 3.77 1.01
C ILE A 103 -16.55 4.53 0.80
N SER A 104 -17.63 4.06 1.45
CA SER A 104 -18.92 4.71 1.38
C SER A 104 -18.94 6.01 2.19
N SER A 105 -19.97 6.82 2.00
CA SER A 105 -20.13 8.06 2.76
C SER A 105 -20.27 7.80 4.27
N SER A 106 -20.71 6.61 4.66
CA SER A 106 -20.83 6.22 6.07
C SER A 106 -19.52 5.67 6.65
N GLY A 107 -18.45 5.62 5.85
CA GLY A 107 -17.14 5.18 6.33
C GLY A 107 -16.90 3.68 6.24
N GLU A 108 -17.67 2.97 5.43
CA GLU A 108 -17.49 1.53 5.26
C GLU A 108 -16.74 1.22 3.99
N ALA A 109 -15.78 0.28 4.07
CA ALA A 109 -15.08 -0.23 2.90
C ALA A 109 -16.02 -1.14 2.12
N LYS A 110 -16.38 -0.75 0.90
CA LYS A 110 -17.36 -1.47 0.08
C LYS A 110 -16.73 -2.33 -1.00
N ARG A 111 -15.55 -1.97 -1.45
CA ARG A 111 -14.85 -2.70 -2.51
C ARG A 111 -13.35 -2.50 -2.36
N ILE A 112 -12.61 -3.57 -2.63
CA ILE A 112 -11.14 -3.52 -2.60
C ILE A 112 -10.64 -4.04 -3.95
N ASN A 113 -9.71 -3.29 -4.54
CA ASN A 113 -9.03 -3.70 -5.76
C ASN A 113 -7.55 -3.82 -5.46
N HIS A 114 -7.02 -5.03 -5.53
CA HIS A 114 -5.61 -5.31 -5.25
C HIS A 114 -4.85 -5.49 -6.57
N ILE A 115 -3.95 -4.58 -6.85
CA ILE A 115 -3.11 -4.64 -8.04
C ILE A 115 -1.74 -5.15 -7.61
N GLU A 116 -1.48 -6.44 -7.87
CA GLU A 116 -0.20 -7.05 -7.55
C GLU A 116 0.83 -6.64 -8.59
N ASN A 117 2.06 -6.43 -8.12
CA ASN A 117 3.17 -6.07 -8.99
C ASN A 117 2.83 -4.87 -9.88
N ALA A 118 2.31 -3.82 -9.25
CA ALA A 118 1.80 -2.64 -9.94
C ALA A 118 2.89 -1.86 -10.67
N PHE A 119 4.12 -1.93 -10.19
CA PHE A 119 5.27 -1.29 -10.84
C PHE A 119 6.55 -2.00 -10.42
N ASP A 120 7.61 -1.81 -11.21
CA ASP A 120 8.89 -2.47 -10.98
C ASP A 120 9.86 -1.57 -10.21
N SER A 121 10.79 -2.22 -9.51
CA SER A 121 11.91 -1.52 -8.91
C SER A 121 12.99 -1.34 -9.99
N MET A 122 12.87 -0.29 -10.75
CA MET A 122 13.77 0.00 -11.86
C MET A 122 15.14 0.55 -11.42
N ILE A 123 15.48 0.28 -10.19
CA ILE A 123 16.72 0.81 -9.62
C ILE A 123 17.72 -0.30 -9.43
#